data_415b6106006d6e26ae3af6861221c53f
#
_entry.id   415b6106006d6e26ae3af6861221c53f
#
_cell.length_a   1.000
_cell.length_b   1.000
_cell.length_c   1.000
_cell.angle_alpha   90.00
_cell.angle_beta   90.00
_cell.angle_gamma   90.00
#
_symmetry.space_group_name_H-M   'P 1'
#
loop_
_entity.id
_entity.type
_entity.pdbx_description
1 polymer ?
#
loop_
_entity_poly.entity_id
_entity_poly.type
_entity_poly.pdbx_seq_one_letter_code
_entity_poly.pdbx_strand_id
1 'polypeptide(L)' 'MGEAGRPLILVTNDDGIRAAGLRALAVALGSLGEVVVVAPDRERSATGHSLTLTRPLRATRVDANWYSVDEIGRAHV' A
#
# COMPACT_ATOMS: atom_id res chain seq x y z
N MET A 1 13.55 11.01 -1.72
CA MET A 1 14.28 11.04 -0.46
C MET A 1 13.66 12.04 0.48
N GLY A 2 13.41 11.66 1.71
CA GLY A 2 12.90 12.58 2.69
C GLY A 2 13.94 13.58 3.14
N GLU A 3 13.57 14.38 4.11
CA GLU A 3 14.50 15.35 4.68
C GLU A 3 15.64 14.66 5.40
N ALA A 4 16.78 15.31 5.42
CA ALA A 4 17.93 14.77 6.12
C ALA A 4 17.57 14.52 7.58
N GLY A 5 17.92 13.35 8.09
CA GLY A 5 17.65 12.96 9.45
C GLY A 5 16.31 12.31 9.69
N ARG A 6 15.43 12.26 8.70
CA ARG A 6 14.14 11.59 8.84
C ARG A 6 14.13 10.29 8.07
N PRO A 7 13.79 9.19 8.71
CA PRO A 7 13.70 7.93 7.98
C PRO A 7 12.51 7.92 7.02
N LEU A 8 12.65 7.12 5.99
CA LEU A 8 11.55 6.82 5.08
C LEU A 8 10.92 5.51 5.56
N ILE A 9 9.63 5.54 5.84
CA ILE A 9 8.92 4.39 6.39
C ILE A 9 7.92 3.89 5.36
N LEU A 10 8.10 2.66 4.92
CA LEU A 10 7.17 2.02 4.00
C LEU A 10 6.17 1.22 4.80
N VAL A 11 4.89 1.49 4.59
CA VAL A 11 3.81 0.79 5.26
C VAL A 11 3.00 0.02 4.24
N THR A 12 2.75 -1.25 4.51
CA THR A 12 1.98 -2.10 3.62
C THR A 12 1.13 -3.04 4.43
N ASN A 13 0.13 -3.63 3.78
CA ASN A 13 -0.70 -4.65 4.41
C ASN A 13 -1.29 -5.54 3.32
N ASP A 14 -2.04 -6.55 3.72
CA ASP A 14 -2.80 -7.37 2.78
C ASP A 14 -4.31 -7.18 2.92
N ASP A 15 -4.73 -6.27 3.80
CA ASP A 15 -6.15 -5.99 4.03
C ASP A 15 -6.70 -4.95 3.06
N GLY A 16 -5.85 -4.23 2.38
CA GLY A 16 -6.27 -3.23 1.42
C GLY A 16 -5.98 -1.82 1.84
N ILE A 17 -5.92 -0.95 0.84
CA ILE A 17 -5.51 0.45 1.03
C ILE A 17 -6.52 1.23 1.89
N ARG A 18 -7.75 0.73 1.98
CA ARG A 18 -8.80 1.43 2.72
C ARG A 18 -9.02 0.89 4.12
N ALA A 19 -8.19 -0.06 4.56
CA ALA A 19 -8.34 -0.63 5.89
C ALA A 19 -8.10 0.44 6.95
N ALA A 20 -8.98 0.50 7.94
CA ALA A 20 -8.90 1.53 8.97
C ALA A 20 -7.61 1.42 9.79
N GLY A 21 -7.18 0.20 10.06
CA GLY A 21 -5.94 -0.01 10.80
C GLY A 21 -4.71 0.52 10.06
N LEU A 22 -4.74 0.45 8.73
CA LEU A 22 -3.63 0.96 7.93
C LEU A 22 -3.49 2.46 8.09
N ARG A 23 -4.60 3.18 8.05
CA ARG A 23 -4.57 4.62 8.23
C ARG A 23 -4.11 5.01 9.63
N ALA A 24 -4.61 4.30 10.63
CA ALA A 24 -4.21 4.59 12.00
C ALA A 24 -2.71 4.38 12.18
N LEU A 25 -2.18 3.31 11.61
CA LEU A 25 -0.76 3.03 11.68
C LEU A 25 0.06 4.12 10.98
N ALA A 26 -0.37 4.50 9.78
CA ALA A 26 0.36 5.52 9.03
C ALA A 26 0.40 6.85 9.77
N VAL A 27 -0.72 7.24 10.37
CA VAL A 27 -0.78 8.47 11.14
C VAL A 27 0.18 8.40 12.33
N ALA A 28 0.17 7.27 13.04
CA ALA A 28 1.03 7.11 14.19
C ALA A 28 2.51 7.17 13.81
N LEU A 29 2.87 6.57 12.68
CA LEU A 29 4.26 6.55 12.25
C LEU A 29 4.72 7.87 11.66
N GLY A 30 3.81 8.75 11.30
CA GLY A 30 4.16 10.03 10.71
C GLY A 30 5.00 10.92 11.62
N SER A 31 4.94 10.70 12.91
CA SER A 31 5.77 11.46 13.85
C SER A 31 7.21 10.95 13.89
N LEU A 32 7.45 9.75 13.34
CA LEU A 32 8.77 9.15 13.38
C LEU A 32 9.56 9.38 12.08
N GLY A 33 8.86 9.65 10.98
CA GLY A 33 9.53 9.82 9.72
C GLY A 33 8.55 10.09 8.60
N GLU A 34 9.06 10.02 7.38
CA GLU A 34 8.22 10.19 6.20
C GLU A 34 7.59 8.84 5.86
N VAL A 35 6.25 8.81 5.81
CA VAL A 35 5.52 7.56 5.61
C VAL A 35 5.05 7.49 4.16
N VAL A 36 5.29 6.34 3.54
CA VAL A 36 4.75 6.02 2.22
C VAL A 36 3.96 4.73 2.36
N VAL A 37 2.71 4.74 1.92
CA VAL A 37 1.83 3.60 2.02
C VAL A 37 1.65 2.96 0.66
N VAL A 38 1.89 1.67 0.56
CA VAL A 38 1.67 0.88 -0.64
C VAL A 38 0.92 -0.37 -0.23
N ALA A 39 -0.30 -0.51 -0.71
CA ALA A 39 -1.15 -1.62 -0.31
C ALA A 39 -2.05 -2.01 -1.46
N PRO A 40 -2.57 -3.26 -1.45
CA PRO A 40 -3.49 -3.67 -2.51
C PRO A 40 -4.76 -2.84 -2.50
N ASP A 41 -5.43 -2.80 -3.65
CA ASP A 41 -6.64 -2.01 -3.78
C ASP A 41 -7.79 -2.57 -2.94
N ARG A 42 -7.71 -3.84 -2.60
CA ARG A 42 -8.72 -4.49 -1.78
C ARG A 42 -8.07 -5.63 -1.01
N GLU A 43 -8.81 -6.15 -0.05
CA GLU A 43 -8.32 -7.23 0.77
C GLU A 43 -7.99 -8.46 -0.08
N ARG A 44 -6.82 -9.03 0.15
CA ARG A 44 -6.35 -10.19 -0.61
C ARG A 44 -6.53 -11.48 0.16
N SER A 45 -6.36 -11.43 1.48
CA SER A 45 -6.42 -12.64 2.28
C SER A 45 -7.82 -13.26 2.26
N ALA A 46 -8.86 -12.43 2.16
CA ALA A 46 -10.24 -12.94 2.16
C ALA A 46 -10.54 -13.76 0.92
N THR A 47 -9.83 -13.53 -0.18
CA THR A 47 -10.07 -14.28 -1.42
C THR A 47 -9.13 -15.47 -1.55
N GLY A 48 -8.17 -15.60 -0.63
CA GLY A 48 -7.16 -16.63 -0.73
C GLY A 48 -6.11 -16.34 -1.78
N HIS A 49 -6.10 -15.16 -2.34
CA HIS A 49 -5.16 -14.77 -3.35
C HIS A 49 -4.19 -13.76 -2.82
N SER A 50 -2.96 -13.81 -3.31
CA SER A 50 -1.98 -12.78 -3.05
C SER A 50 -1.53 -12.21 -4.38
N LEU A 51 -0.91 -11.04 -4.31
CA LEU A 51 -0.32 -10.46 -5.51
C LEU A 51 0.81 -11.37 -5.97
N THR A 52 0.87 -11.59 -7.28
CA THR A 52 1.91 -12.41 -7.85
C THR A 52 2.91 -11.54 -8.57
N LEU A 53 4.19 -11.87 -8.42
CA LEU A 53 5.25 -11.14 -9.09
C LEU A 53 5.45 -11.60 -10.53
N THR A 54 4.71 -12.61 -10.98
CA THR A 54 4.80 -13.05 -12.36
C THR A 54 3.93 -12.23 -13.30
N ARG A 55 3.12 -11.34 -12.75
CA ARG A 55 2.28 -10.44 -13.54
C ARG A 55 2.69 -9.00 -13.27
N PRO A 56 2.55 -8.14 -14.28
CA PRO A 56 2.82 -6.72 -14.03
C PRO A 56 1.89 -6.17 -12.98
N LEU A 57 2.43 -5.29 -12.16
CA LEU A 57 1.65 -4.60 -11.14
C LEU A 57 1.48 -3.16 -11.53
N ARG A 58 0.35 -2.60 -11.17
CA ARG A 58 0.08 -1.20 -11.37
C ARG A 58 -0.08 -0.53 -10.03
N ALA A 59 0.67 0.55 -9.84
CA ALA A 59 0.54 1.37 -8.65
C ALA A 59 -0.24 2.62 -9.02
N THR A 60 -1.30 2.89 -8.29
CA THR A 60 -2.15 4.04 -8.53
C THR A 60 -2.09 4.93 -7.31
N ARG A 61 -1.73 6.19 -7.52
CA ARG A 61 -1.67 7.14 -6.43
C ARG A 61 -3.09 7.52 -6.02
N VAL A 62 -3.43 7.25 -4.76
CA VAL A 62 -4.77 7.55 -4.25
C VAL A 62 -4.76 8.77 -3.35
N ASP A 63 -3.60 9.14 -2.82
CA ASP A 63 -3.43 10.33 -2.01
C ASP A 63 -1.95 10.61 -1.93
N ALA A 64 -1.58 11.71 -1.29
CA ALA A 64 -0.16 12.02 -1.12
C ALA A 64 0.51 10.85 -0.38
N ASN A 65 1.54 10.28 -0.98
CA ASN A 65 2.28 9.16 -0.41
C ASN A 65 1.46 7.91 -0.13
N TRP A 66 0.30 7.79 -0.79
CA TRP A 66 -0.56 6.61 -0.67
C TRP A 66 -0.78 6.03 -2.05
N TYR A 67 -0.43 4.76 -2.22
CA TYR A 67 -0.51 4.07 -3.51
C TYR A 67 -1.22 2.75 -3.35
N SER A 68 -2.20 2.49 -4.21
CA SER A 68 -2.81 1.17 -4.29
C SER A 68 -2.15 0.39 -5.40
N VAL A 69 -2.10 -0.93 -5.23
CA VAL A 69 -1.43 -1.82 -6.17
C VAL A 69 -2.40 -2.90 -6.61
N ASP A 70 -2.46 -3.15 -7.91
CA ASP A 70 -3.22 -4.29 -8.43
C ASP A 70 -2.49 -4.88 -9.63
N GLU A 71 -2.92 -6.06 -10.05
CA GLU A 71 -2.31 -6.74 -11.18
C GLU A 71 -2.92 -6.23 -12.47
N ILE A 72 -2.05 -5.89 -13.42
CA ILE A 72 -2.48 -5.43 -14.74
C ILE A 72 -2.83 -6.63 -15.60
N GLY A 73 -3.89 -6.49 -16.37
CA GLY A 73 -4.28 -7.52 -17.32
C GLY A 73 -4.98 -8.71 -16.71
N ARG A 74 -5.36 -8.61 -15.46
CA ARG A 74 -6.06 -9.67 -14.78
C ARG A 74 -7.48 -9.77 -15.34
N ALA A 75 -7.87 -10.97 -15.67
CA ALA A 75 -9.22 -11.18 -16.18
C ALA A 75 -10.23 -11.02 -15.06
N HIS A 76 -11.30 -10.37 -15.38
CA HIS A 76 -12.40 -10.20 -14.45
C HIS A 76 -13.61 -10.86 -15.04
N VAL A 77 -14.00 -11.83 -14.39
CA VAL A 77 -15.18 -12.55 -14.84
C VAL A 77 -16.17 -12.64 -13.72
#